data_082c5927d213d8287fead33d0d590c12
#
_entry.id   082c5927d213d8287fead33d0d590c12
#
_cell.length_a   1.000
_cell.length_b   1.000
_cell.length_c   1.000
_cell.angle_alpha   90.00
_cell.angle_beta   90.00
_cell.angle_gamma   90.00
#
_symmetry.space_group_name_H-M   'P 1'
#
loop_
_entity.id
_entity.type
_entity.pdbx_description
1 polymer ?
#
loop_
_entity_poly.entity_id
_entity_poly.type
_entity_poly.pdbx_seq_one_letter_code
_entity_poly.pdbx_strand_id
1 'polypeptide(L)'
;EIQNLEKNYKEEIQNEENLLKKEQEKLVAQKSVLSAEEFKEKEDAFKQKVNKIQGKVEKIRRDLESTMAKGMQIIQQEAVKHMKEIAKKEGYLLVFDANTTVISADRINISNIVVDKLNKSLPKISVEKKKEKEVD
;
A
#
# COMPACT_ATOMS: atom_id res chain seq x y z
N GLU A 1 9.40 4.70 -2.85
CA GLU A 1 9.25 3.86 -1.63
C GLU A 1 8.00 2.96 -1.70
N ILE A 2 6.81 3.49 -2.00
CA ILE A 2 5.57 2.69 -2.10
C ILE A 2 5.72 1.59 -3.16
N GLN A 3 6.22 1.89 -4.34
CA GLN A 3 6.46 0.89 -5.41
C GLN A 3 7.39 -0.24 -4.97
N ASN A 4 8.44 0.07 -4.20
CA ASN A 4 9.32 -0.95 -3.65
C ASN A 4 8.62 -1.80 -2.58
N LEU A 5 7.78 -1.18 -1.78
CA LEU A 5 6.97 -1.87 -0.78
C LEU A 5 5.97 -2.83 -1.43
N GLU A 6 5.26 -2.37 -2.47
CA GLU A 6 4.36 -3.20 -3.28
C GLU A 6 5.09 -4.39 -3.91
N LYS A 7 6.26 -4.14 -4.50
CA LYS A 7 7.07 -5.18 -5.12
C LYS A 7 7.49 -6.24 -4.09
N ASN A 8 8.00 -5.81 -2.94
CA ASN A 8 8.42 -6.73 -1.87
C ASN A 8 7.24 -7.58 -1.36
N TYR A 9 6.08 -6.97 -1.15
CA TYR A 9 4.89 -7.70 -0.74
C TYR A 9 4.39 -8.68 -1.80
N LYS A 10 4.43 -8.28 -3.08
CA LYS A 10 4.07 -9.17 -4.18
C LYS A 10 4.99 -10.38 -4.25
N GLU A 11 6.28 -10.19 -4.11
CA GLU A 11 7.27 -11.28 -4.07
C GLU A 11 7.05 -12.20 -2.87
N GLU A 12 6.75 -11.63 -1.70
CA GLU A 12 6.45 -12.40 -0.49
C GLU A 12 5.20 -13.26 -0.66
N ILE A 13 4.11 -12.69 -1.17
CA ILE A 13 2.86 -13.43 -1.45
C ILE A 13 3.10 -14.54 -2.47
N GLN A 14 3.79 -14.24 -3.57
CA GLN A 14 4.09 -15.22 -4.62
C GLN A 14 4.91 -16.41 -4.08
N ASN A 15 5.86 -16.15 -3.19
CA ASN A 15 6.65 -17.20 -2.55
C ASN A 15 5.79 -18.10 -1.66
N GLU A 16 4.89 -17.50 -0.86
CA GLU A 16 3.97 -18.25 -0.02
C GLU A 16 2.98 -19.10 -0.85
N GLU A 17 2.43 -18.55 -1.94
CA GLU A 17 1.56 -19.28 -2.86
C GLU A 17 2.29 -20.48 -3.52
N ASN A 18 3.54 -20.29 -3.94
CA ASN A 18 4.35 -21.36 -4.51
C ASN A 18 4.64 -22.48 -3.50
N LEU A 19 4.87 -22.13 -2.23
CA LEU A 19 5.04 -23.09 -1.15
C LEU A 19 3.77 -23.88 -0.90
N LEU A 20 2.62 -23.21 -0.83
CA LEU A 20 1.32 -23.87 -0.68
C LEU A 20 1.01 -24.83 -1.83
N LYS A 21 1.29 -24.41 -3.07
CA LYS A 21 1.10 -25.27 -4.25
C LYS A 21 1.91 -26.56 -4.17
N LYS A 22 3.20 -26.45 -3.82
CA LYS A 22 4.07 -27.62 -3.64
C LYS A 22 3.59 -28.53 -2.49
N GLU A 23 3.07 -27.94 -1.42
CA GLU A 23 2.54 -28.71 -0.29
C GLU A 23 1.24 -29.42 -0.65
N GLN A 24 0.36 -28.76 -1.41
CA GLN A 24 -0.84 -29.35 -1.96
C GLN A 24 -0.54 -30.54 -2.89
N GLU A 25 0.43 -30.39 -3.79
CA GLU A 25 0.85 -31.47 -4.70
C GLU A 25 1.38 -32.68 -3.91
N LYS A 26 2.17 -32.45 -2.86
CA LYS A 26 2.65 -33.50 -1.96
C LYS A 26 1.49 -34.19 -1.22
N LEU A 27 0.54 -33.42 -0.73
CA LEU A 27 -0.62 -33.96 -0.01
C LEU A 27 -1.45 -34.85 -0.91
N VAL A 28 -1.71 -34.41 -2.15
CA VAL A 28 -2.44 -35.21 -3.16
C VAL A 28 -1.68 -36.49 -3.48
N ALA A 29 -0.37 -36.45 -3.67
CA ALA A 29 0.44 -37.64 -3.93
C ALA A 29 0.45 -38.63 -2.76
N GLN A 30 0.30 -38.18 -1.53
CA GLN A 30 0.27 -39.01 -0.32
C GLN A 30 -1.09 -39.65 -0.04
N LYS A 31 -2.16 -39.24 -0.73
CA LYS A 31 -3.52 -39.73 -0.49
C LYS A 31 -3.67 -41.23 -0.63
N SER A 32 -2.91 -41.86 -1.52
CA SER A 32 -2.97 -43.33 -1.77
C SER A 32 -2.05 -44.13 -0.86
N VAL A 33 -1.19 -43.47 -0.07
CA VAL A 33 -0.14 -44.14 0.74
C VAL A 33 -0.41 -43.99 2.23
N LEU A 34 -1.09 -42.94 2.65
CA LEU A 34 -1.40 -42.66 4.05
C LEU A 34 -2.72 -43.32 4.49
N SER A 35 -2.82 -43.61 5.78
CA SER A 35 -4.11 -43.96 6.39
C SER A 35 -5.07 -42.78 6.34
N ALA A 36 -6.37 -43.06 6.46
CA ALA A 36 -7.40 -42.01 6.44
C ALA A 36 -7.22 -40.97 7.56
N GLU A 37 -6.76 -41.40 8.73
CA GLU A 37 -6.49 -40.52 9.88
C GLU A 37 -5.27 -39.61 9.62
N GLU A 38 -4.15 -40.18 9.20
CA GLU A 38 -2.95 -39.40 8.87
C GLU A 38 -3.16 -38.42 7.74
N PHE A 39 -3.94 -38.81 6.73
CA PHE A 39 -4.31 -37.91 5.62
C PHE A 39 -5.15 -36.76 6.11
N LYS A 40 -6.14 -37.00 6.96
CA LYS A 40 -7.00 -35.99 7.56
C LYS A 40 -6.21 -34.98 8.39
N GLU A 41 -5.29 -35.45 9.24
CA GLU A 41 -4.43 -34.54 10.03
C GLU A 41 -3.60 -33.62 9.15
N LYS A 42 -3.01 -34.15 8.07
CA LYS A 42 -2.24 -33.33 7.12
C LYS A 42 -3.12 -32.36 6.33
N GLU A 43 -4.33 -32.78 5.95
CA GLU A 43 -5.30 -31.92 5.29
C GLU A 43 -5.72 -30.75 6.20
N ASP A 44 -5.99 -31.01 7.46
CA ASP A 44 -6.37 -29.99 8.44
C ASP A 44 -5.20 -29.02 8.71
N ALA A 45 -3.98 -29.53 8.83
CA ALA A 45 -2.78 -28.69 8.94
C ALA A 45 -2.58 -27.81 7.71
N PHE A 46 -2.80 -28.36 6.50
CA PHE A 46 -2.73 -27.60 5.26
C PHE A 46 -3.80 -26.49 5.22
N LYS A 47 -5.06 -26.80 5.58
CA LYS A 47 -6.15 -25.81 5.68
C LYS A 47 -5.80 -24.65 6.63
N GLN A 48 -5.20 -24.97 7.78
CA GLN A 48 -4.75 -23.95 8.72
C GLN A 48 -3.68 -23.02 8.12
N LYS A 49 -2.72 -23.60 7.36
CA LYS A 49 -1.71 -22.80 6.66
C LYS A 49 -2.33 -21.89 5.60
N VAL A 50 -3.27 -22.41 4.79
CA VAL A 50 -4.00 -21.60 3.80
C VAL A 50 -4.69 -20.42 4.47
N ASN A 51 -5.43 -20.66 5.56
CA ASN A 51 -6.12 -19.61 6.30
C ASN A 51 -5.15 -18.57 6.86
N LYS A 52 -4.00 -19.00 7.39
CA LYS A 52 -2.96 -18.10 7.90
C LYS A 52 -2.39 -17.22 6.80
N ILE A 53 -2.12 -17.78 5.62
CA ILE A 53 -1.58 -17.02 4.48
C ILE A 53 -2.64 -16.05 3.94
N GLN A 54 -3.90 -16.45 3.83
CA GLN A 54 -5.00 -15.54 3.47
C GLN A 54 -5.10 -14.36 4.45
N GLY A 55 -5.05 -14.62 5.74
CA GLY A 55 -5.02 -13.57 6.76
C GLY A 55 -3.81 -12.62 6.61
N LYS A 56 -2.64 -13.16 6.27
CA LYS A 56 -1.43 -12.38 6.00
C LYS A 56 -1.59 -11.48 4.77
N VAL A 57 -2.14 -12.00 3.68
CA VAL A 57 -2.41 -11.24 2.45
C VAL A 57 -3.38 -10.09 2.72
N GLU A 58 -4.46 -10.35 3.45
CA GLU A 58 -5.42 -9.31 3.84
C GLU A 58 -4.79 -8.24 4.75
N LYS A 59 -3.90 -8.63 5.66
CA LYS A 59 -3.15 -7.67 6.49
C LYS A 59 -2.24 -6.80 5.63
N ILE A 60 -1.46 -7.40 4.74
CA ILE A 60 -0.57 -6.71 3.81
C ILE A 60 -1.34 -5.68 2.99
N ARG A 61 -2.51 -6.07 2.45
CA ARG A 61 -3.35 -5.16 1.67
C ARG A 61 -3.80 -3.95 2.48
N ARG A 62 -4.32 -4.17 3.69
CA ARG A 62 -4.73 -3.07 4.59
C ARG A 62 -3.57 -2.16 4.98
N ASP A 63 -2.41 -2.73 5.26
CA ASP A 63 -1.21 -1.96 5.62
C ASP A 63 -0.74 -1.08 4.45
N LEU A 64 -0.80 -1.60 3.21
CA LEU A 64 -0.47 -0.86 2.01
C LEU A 64 -1.46 0.30 1.77
N GLU A 65 -2.76 0.02 1.81
CA GLU A 65 -3.82 1.04 1.69
C GLU A 65 -3.67 2.14 2.75
N SER A 66 -3.43 1.77 3.99
CA SER A 66 -3.18 2.72 5.10
C SER A 66 -1.93 3.56 4.86
N THR A 67 -0.86 2.95 4.37
CA THR A 67 0.40 3.63 4.05
C THR A 67 0.21 4.63 2.92
N MET A 68 -0.49 4.24 1.86
CA MET A 68 -0.83 5.13 0.73
C MET A 68 -1.69 6.31 1.19
N ALA A 69 -2.73 6.05 1.97
CA ALA A 69 -3.60 7.11 2.50
C ALA A 69 -2.84 8.13 3.35
N LYS A 70 -1.94 7.68 4.23
CA LYS A 70 -1.09 8.57 5.03
C LYS A 70 -0.13 9.38 4.15
N GLY A 71 0.48 8.74 3.15
CA GLY A 71 1.35 9.43 2.19
C GLY A 71 0.61 10.53 1.44
N MET A 72 -0.58 10.24 0.95
CA MET A 72 -1.45 11.22 0.28
C MET A 72 -1.84 12.37 1.20
N GLN A 73 -2.16 12.07 2.46
CA GLN A 73 -2.49 13.10 3.45
C GLN A 73 -1.31 14.07 3.68
N ILE A 74 -0.09 13.54 3.80
CA ILE A 74 1.12 14.36 3.95
C ILE A 74 1.32 15.27 2.73
N ILE A 75 1.18 14.72 1.51
CA ILE A 75 1.29 15.49 0.27
C ILE A 75 0.25 16.60 0.23
N GLN A 76 -1.00 16.30 0.53
CA GLN A 76 -2.09 17.27 0.52
C GLN A 76 -1.86 18.40 1.51
N GLN A 77 -1.43 18.08 2.73
CA GLN A 77 -1.15 19.09 3.77
C GLN A 77 -0.02 20.03 3.33
N GLU A 78 1.06 19.51 2.80
CA GLU A 78 2.19 20.32 2.33
C GLU A 78 1.84 21.12 1.07
N ALA A 79 1.05 20.53 0.15
CA ALA A 79 0.53 21.26 -1.01
C ALA A 79 -0.34 22.46 -0.61
N VAL A 80 -1.25 22.27 0.34
CA VAL A 80 -2.08 23.38 0.87
C VAL A 80 -1.24 24.47 1.50
N LYS A 81 -0.19 24.09 2.23
CA LYS A 81 0.76 25.06 2.80
C LYS A 81 1.43 25.91 1.71
N HIS A 82 1.97 25.25 0.68
CA HIS A 82 2.60 25.95 -0.45
C HIS A 82 1.62 26.82 -1.23
N MET A 83 0.37 26.35 -1.45
CA MET A 83 -0.67 27.14 -2.07
C MET A 83 -0.99 28.41 -1.26
N LYS A 84 -1.08 28.32 0.07
CA LYS A 84 -1.27 29.49 0.95
C LYS A 84 -0.11 30.46 0.86
N GLU A 85 1.13 29.99 0.83
CA GLU A 85 2.33 30.84 0.68
C GLU A 85 2.31 31.59 -0.66
N ILE A 86 2.00 30.90 -1.77
CA ILE A 86 1.89 31.48 -3.10
C ILE A 86 0.76 32.51 -3.14
N ALA A 87 -0.43 32.16 -2.65
CA ALA A 87 -1.58 33.05 -2.62
C ALA A 87 -1.28 34.35 -1.85
N LYS A 88 -0.63 34.25 -0.69
CA LYS A 88 -0.21 35.42 0.10
C LYS A 88 0.81 36.27 -0.63
N LYS A 89 1.80 35.65 -1.29
CA LYS A 89 2.85 36.37 -2.01
C LYS A 89 2.32 37.10 -3.25
N GLU A 90 1.46 36.43 -4.02
CA GLU A 90 0.92 36.94 -5.28
C GLU A 90 -0.39 37.73 -5.11
N GLY A 91 -0.92 37.83 -3.88
CA GLY A 91 -2.16 38.54 -3.59
C GLY A 91 -3.42 37.84 -4.05
N TYR A 92 -3.39 36.52 -4.23
CA TYR A 92 -4.57 35.75 -4.62
C TYR A 92 -5.54 35.62 -3.44
N LEU A 93 -6.80 35.92 -3.69
CA LEU A 93 -7.87 35.80 -2.68
C LEU A 93 -8.44 34.37 -2.64
N LEU A 94 -8.40 33.65 -3.76
CA LEU A 94 -8.99 32.32 -3.92
C LEU A 94 -8.07 31.46 -4.79
N VAL A 95 -8.02 30.16 -4.49
CA VAL A 95 -7.36 29.13 -5.28
C VAL A 95 -8.38 28.01 -5.48
N PHE A 96 -8.63 27.66 -6.74
CA PHE A 96 -9.55 26.61 -7.14
C PHE A 96 -8.81 25.40 -7.69
N ASP A 97 -9.41 24.22 -7.58
CA ASP A 97 -8.95 23.03 -8.28
C ASP A 97 -9.17 23.22 -9.79
N ALA A 98 -8.12 23.02 -10.57
CA ALA A 98 -8.18 23.13 -12.03
C ALA A 98 -9.22 22.17 -12.65
N ASN A 99 -9.43 21.00 -12.06
CA ASN A 99 -10.41 20.03 -12.54
C ASN A 99 -11.87 20.46 -12.35
N THR A 100 -12.12 21.41 -11.46
CA THR A 100 -13.46 21.98 -11.24
C THR A 100 -13.70 23.25 -12.06
N THR A 101 -12.69 23.71 -12.79
CA THR A 101 -12.74 24.94 -13.57
C THR A 101 -13.00 24.63 -15.04
N VAL A 102 -14.06 25.17 -15.62
CA VAL A 102 -14.44 24.90 -17.02
C VAL A 102 -13.43 25.52 -18.01
N ILE A 103 -12.99 26.75 -17.75
CA ILE A 103 -12.00 27.47 -18.56
C ILE A 103 -11.12 28.30 -17.63
N SER A 104 -9.82 28.22 -17.82
CA SER A 104 -8.85 29.10 -17.16
C SER A 104 -7.71 29.46 -18.11
N ALA A 105 -7.13 30.64 -17.95
CA ALA A 105 -5.94 31.02 -18.69
C ALA A 105 -4.71 30.34 -18.08
N ASP A 106 -3.79 29.80 -18.92
CA ASP A 106 -2.61 29.09 -18.45
C ASP A 106 -1.75 29.90 -17.48
N ARG A 107 -1.70 31.22 -17.66
CA ARG A 107 -0.93 32.15 -16.82
C ARG A 107 -1.34 32.17 -15.34
N ILE A 108 -2.57 31.75 -15.03
CA ILE A 108 -3.08 31.72 -13.65
C ILE A 108 -2.97 30.31 -13.01
N ASN A 109 -2.50 29.32 -13.77
CA ASN A 109 -2.32 27.97 -13.27
C ASN A 109 -1.01 27.88 -12.48
N ILE A 110 -1.14 27.68 -11.17
CA ILE A 110 0.00 27.57 -10.24
C ILE A 110 0.43 26.12 -9.96
N SER A 111 -0.18 25.12 -10.62
CA SER A 111 0.06 23.70 -10.32
C SER A 111 1.54 23.33 -10.41
N ASN A 112 2.24 23.74 -11.46
CA ASN A 112 3.65 23.44 -11.62
C ASN A 112 4.51 24.09 -10.52
N ILE A 113 4.17 25.30 -10.09
CA ILE A 113 4.88 25.98 -9.00
C ILE A 113 4.70 25.25 -7.68
N VAL A 114 3.48 24.73 -7.42
CA VAL A 114 3.19 23.91 -6.22
C VAL A 114 3.95 22.60 -6.28
N VAL A 115 3.96 21.90 -7.42
CA VAL A 115 4.70 20.65 -7.62
C VAL A 115 6.19 20.84 -7.40
N ASP A 116 6.79 21.90 -7.95
CA ASP A 116 8.21 22.19 -7.77
C ASP A 116 8.57 22.46 -6.29
N LYS A 117 7.68 23.17 -5.58
CA LYS A 117 7.85 23.40 -4.14
C LYS A 117 7.71 22.09 -3.35
N LEU A 118 6.73 21.25 -3.68
CA LEU A 118 6.55 19.93 -3.08
C LEU A 118 7.78 19.05 -3.27
N ASN A 119 8.32 18.96 -4.47
CA ASN A 119 9.50 18.16 -4.76
C ASN A 119 10.75 18.63 -3.97
N LYS A 120 10.82 19.91 -3.64
CA LYS A 120 11.90 20.45 -2.82
C LYS A 120 11.70 20.22 -1.32
N SER A 121 10.46 20.37 -0.83
CA SER A 121 10.14 20.23 0.59
C SER A 121 9.92 18.78 1.02
N LEU A 122 9.42 17.93 0.10
CA LEU A 122 9.14 16.51 0.32
C LEU A 122 9.84 15.62 -0.71
N PRO A 123 11.18 15.60 -0.75
CA PRO A 123 11.93 14.76 -1.69
C PRO A 123 11.70 13.27 -1.44
N LYS A 124 11.31 12.91 -0.22
CA LYS A 124 10.91 11.56 0.20
C LYS A 124 9.82 11.65 1.27
N ILE A 125 8.86 10.75 1.21
CA ILE A 125 7.81 10.63 2.22
C ILE A 125 8.10 9.36 3.03
N SER A 126 8.50 9.54 4.29
CA SER A 126 8.66 8.43 5.22
C SER A 126 7.32 8.16 5.90
N VAL A 127 6.67 7.05 5.56
CA VAL A 127 5.48 6.57 6.26
C VAL A 127 5.93 5.49 7.22
N GLU A 128 6.12 5.85 8.49
CA GLU A 128 6.51 4.89 9.53
C GLU A 128 5.45 3.80 9.66
N LYS A 129 5.87 2.53 9.55
CA LYS A 129 5.06 1.39 9.99
C LYS A 129 4.91 1.53 11.50
N LYS A 130 3.68 1.62 12.00
CA LYS A 130 3.45 1.32 13.42
C LYS A 130 3.93 -0.12 13.65
N LYS A 131 5.02 -0.29 14.39
CA LYS A 131 5.36 -1.59 14.98
C LYS A 131 4.21 -1.90 15.93
N GLU A 132 3.31 -2.78 15.54
CA GLU A 132 2.43 -3.42 16.51
C GLU A 132 3.34 -4.13 17.51
N LYS A 133 3.22 -3.75 18.78
CA LYS A 133 3.75 -4.55 19.86
C LYS A 133 3.03 -5.90 19.76
N GLU A 134 3.80 -6.95 19.48
CA GLU A 134 3.33 -8.30 19.76
C GLU A 134 2.89 -8.29 21.22
N VAL A 135 1.61 -8.48 21.42
CA VAL A 135 1.04 -8.77 22.72
C VAL A 135 1.26 -10.27 22.90
N ASP A 136 2.21 -10.62 23.75
CA ASP A 136 2.40 -11.98 24.28
C ASP A 136 1.12 -12.52 24.89
#